data_7f648560798209e1d8e7a23a7bbdb272
#
_entry.id   7f648560798209e1d8e7a23a7bbdb272
#
_cell.length_a   1.000
_cell.length_b   1.000
_cell.length_c   1.000
_cell.angle_alpha   90.00
_cell.angle_beta   90.00
_cell.angle_gamma   90.00
#
_symmetry.space_group_name_H-M   'P 1'
#
loop_
_entity.id
_entity.type
_entity.pdbx_description
1 polymer ?
#
loop_
_entity_poly.entity_id
_entity_poly.type
_entity_poly.pdbx_seq_one_letter_code
_entity_poly.pdbx_strand_id
1 'polypeptide(L)'
;MGMELYLVGGAVRDLLLGRKPTEFDFAFDGSMADFLAAHPDAVCVGKSVNVCLWHGRECMPLRGGTLASDFEARDLTINAMALDSAGRLHMHPQAVQDLRDRLLRPASPTAFADDPTRVFRLARFAARWPNWRIDHEAFVQMRAITDQQQAALPAERVAREMLKALALPRPARFFRVLAQGSCLAPWFEEHEHARYIPAGPRQWHANSVLGHSLR
;
A
#
# COMPACT_ATOMS: atom_id res chain seq x y z
N MET A 1 10.69 20.16 -24.34
CA MET A 1 10.58 20.25 -22.87
C MET A 1 11.43 19.12 -22.32
N GLY A 2 12.26 19.35 -21.31
CA GLY A 2 13.01 18.28 -20.68
C GLY A 2 12.08 17.41 -19.84
N MET A 3 12.40 16.12 -19.69
CA MET A 3 11.70 15.18 -18.85
C MET A 3 11.78 15.65 -17.38
N GLU A 4 10.64 15.71 -16.68
CA GLU A 4 10.57 16.08 -15.27
C GLU A 4 10.65 14.82 -14.40
N LEU A 5 11.43 14.87 -13.33
CA LEU A 5 11.60 13.81 -12.36
C LEU A 5 10.93 14.20 -11.05
N TYR A 6 10.08 13.33 -10.53
CA TYR A 6 9.31 13.54 -9.31
C TYR A 6 9.73 12.56 -8.23
N LEU A 7 10.05 13.05 -7.03
CA LEU A 7 10.07 12.19 -5.84
C LEU A 7 8.63 11.84 -5.48
N VAL A 8 8.31 10.55 -5.30
CA VAL A 8 6.91 10.12 -5.18
C VAL A 8 6.63 9.23 -3.96
N GLY A 9 5.36 9.18 -3.58
CA GLY A 9 4.84 8.15 -2.68
C GLY A 9 5.24 8.30 -1.23
N GLY A 10 5.72 7.21 -0.65
CA GLY A 10 6.03 7.11 0.78
C GLY A 10 7.06 8.11 1.29
N ALA A 11 8.03 8.47 0.46
CA ALA A 11 9.04 9.47 0.82
C ALA A 11 8.41 10.84 1.06
N VAL A 12 7.53 11.30 0.16
CA VAL A 12 6.84 12.59 0.28
C VAL A 12 5.93 12.60 1.51
N ARG A 13 5.15 11.54 1.71
CA ARG A 13 4.34 11.37 2.93
C ARG A 13 5.17 11.48 4.20
N ASP A 14 6.29 10.76 4.27
CA ASP A 14 7.12 10.72 5.48
C ASP A 14 7.76 12.09 5.75
N LEU A 15 8.18 12.83 4.70
CA LEU A 15 8.62 14.23 4.83
C LEU A 15 7.53 15.14 5.41
N LEU A 16 6.30 15.04 4.90
CA LEU A 16 5.17 15.84 5.40
C LEU A 16 4.78 15.49 6.84
N LEU A 17 5.05 14.26 7.28
CA LEU A 17 4.89 13.82 8.67
C LEU A 17 6.09 14.17 9.58
N GLY A 18 7.08 14.91 9.08
CA GLY A 18 8.30 15.25 9.81
C GLY A 18 9.20 14.03 10.09
N ARG A 19 9.09 12.98 9.29
CA ARG A 19 9.88 11.74 9.43
C ARG A 19 10.97 11.69 8.37
N LYS A 20 12.10 11.07 8.68
CA LYS A 20 13.14 10.80 7.70
C LYS A 20 12.72 9.63 6.80
N PRO A 21 12.59 9.81 5.47
CA PRO A 21 12.33 8.72 4.55
C PRO A 21 13.49 7.71 4.55
N THR A 22 13.16 6.44 4.37
CA THR A 22 14.13 5.35 4.25
C THR A 22 14.27 4.84 2.82
N GLU A 23 13.23 5.03 2.00
CA GLU A 23 13.16 4.64 0.61
C GLU A 23 12.80 5.87 -0.22
N PHE A 24 13.40 6.02 -1.40
CA PHE A 24 13.17 7.14 -2.30
C PHE A 24 12.86 6.58 -3.69
N ASP A 25 11.58 6.65 -4.06
CA ASP A 25 11.09 6.23 -5.36
C ASP A 25 10.84 7.46 -6.22
N PHE A 26 11.17 7.37 -7.51
CA PHE A 26 10.97 8.44 -8.47
C PHE A 26 10.01 8.02 -9.57
N ALA A 27 9.25 8.99 -10.06
CA ALA A 27 8.48 8.87 -11.29
C ALA A 27 8.90 9.97 -12.26
N PHE A 28 8.79 9.74 -13.56
CA PHE A 28 9.11 10.73 -14.59
C PHE A 28 8.01 10.82 -15.65
N ASP A 29 7.86 12.02 -16.22
CA ASP A 29 7.01 12.25 -17.36
C ASP A 29 7.77 11.93 -18.65
N GLY A 30 7.37 10.88 -19.34
CA GLY A 30 8.05 10.42 -20.54
C GLY A 30 8.08 8.90 -20.67
N SER A 31 8.73 8.43 -21.71
CA SER A 31 8.91 7.00 -21.92
C SER A 31 10.14 6.46 -21.18
N MET A 32 10.13 5.14 -20.90
CA MET A 32 11.32 4.46 -20.38
C MET A 32 12.50 4.58 -21.33
N ALA A 33 12.26 4.59 -22.64
CA ALA A 33 13.33 4.73 -23.64
C ALA A 33 13.99 6.12 -23.55
N ASP A 34 13.21 7.18 -23.37
CA ASP A 34 13.74 8.54 -23.22
C ASP A 34 14.52 8.67 -21.90
N PHE A 35 14.03 8.03 -20.83
CA PHE A 35 14.73 8.04 -19.54
C PHE A 35 16.09 7.34 -19.63
N LEU A 36 16.15 6.15 -20.25
CA LEU A 36 17.40 5.42 -20.43
C LEU A 36 18.38 6.13 -21.37
N ALA A 37 17.87 6.84 -22.38
CA ALA A 37 18.69 7.66 -23.25
C ALA A 37 19.33 8.86 -22.51
N ALA A 38 18.58 9.45 -21.57
CA ALA A 38 19.06 10.55 -20.72
C ALA A 38 19.95 10.06 -19.56
N HIS A 39 19.78 8.82 -19.10
CA HIS A 39 20.48 8.22 -17.96
C HIS A 39 21.06 6.84 -18.36
N PRO A 40 22.19 6.81 -19.11
CA PRO A 40 22.79 5.56 -19.62
C PRO A 40 23.28 4.59 -18.51
N ASP A 41 23.45 5.08 -17.29
CA ASP A 41 23.83 4.33 -16.10
C ASP A 41 22.61 3.68 -15.37
N ALA A 42 21.39 3.97 -15.83
CA ALA A 42 20.19 3.33 -15.29
C ALA A 42 20.04 1.89 -15.83
N VAL A 43 19.63 0.97 -14.97
CA VAL A 43 19.46 -0.46 -15.28
C VAL A 43 18.01 -0.89 -15.10
N CYS A 44 17.39 -1.41 -16.16
CA CYS A 44 16.04 -1.98 -16.07
C CYS A 44 16.06 -3.25 -15.21
N VAL A 45 15.07 -3.38 -14.30
CA VAL A 45 14.94 -4.51 -13.40
C VAL A 45 13.56 -5.18 -13.55
N GLY A 46 13.56 -6.51 -13.46
CA GLY A 46 12.34 -7.31 -13.56
C GLY A 46 11.99 -7.75 -14.99
N LYS A 47 10.96 -8.60 -15.08
CA LYS A 47 10.46 -9.13 -16.36
C LYS A 47 9.59 -8.13 -17.13
N SER A 48 9.01 -7.14 -16.45
CA SER A 48 8.31 -6.01 -17.06
C SER A 48 9.23 -4.79 -17.04
N VAL A 49 9.48 -4.21 -18.21
CA VAL A 49 10.41 -3.08 -18.44
C VAL A 49 9.87 -1.75 -17.87
N ASN A 50 9.14 -1.78 -16.78
CA ASN A 50 8.45 -0.59 -16.23
C ASN A 50 9.13 0.02 -15.00
N VAL A 51 10.26 -0.55 -14.55
CA VAL A 51 11.05 -0.03 -13.43
C VAL A 51 12.52 -0.10 -13.79
N CYS A 52 13.26 0.95 -13.55
CA CYS A 52 14.72 0.94 -13.60
C CYS A 52 15.32 1.35 -12.26
N LEU A 53 16.53 0.92 -12.01
CA LEU A 53 17.37 1.39 -10.91
C LEU A 53 18.32 2.44 -11.45
N TRP A 54 18.27 3.62 -10.85
CA TRP A 54 19.21 4.71 -11.12
C TRP A 54 19.75 5.23 -9.80
N HIS A 55 21.06 5.20 -9.63
CA HIS A 55 21.76 5.50 -8.36
C HIS A 55 21.17 4.73 -7.16
N GLY A 56 20.79 3.45 -7.38
CA GLY A 56 20.20 2.59 -6.34
C GLY A 56 18.77 2.94 -5.95
N ARG A 57 18.06 3.74 -6.75
CA ARG A 57 16.67 4.17 -6.53
C ARG A 57 15.77 3.69 -7.64
N GLU A 58 14.55 3.30 -7.27
CA GLU A 58 13.55 2.91 -8.27
C GLU A 58 13.03 4.14 -9.00
N CYS A 59 13.07 4.08 -10.34
CA CYS A 59 12.55 5.09 -11.25
C CYS A 59 11.57 4.43 -12.21
N MET A 60 10.39 5.04 -12.41
CA MET A 60 9.34 4.50 -13.26
C MET A 60 8.62 5.63 -14.01
N PRO A 61 8.07 5.38 -15.21
CA PRO A 61 7.24 6.36 -15.87
C PRO A 61 5.95 6.59 -15.07
N LEU A 62 5.41 7.81 -15.13
CA LEU A 62 4.10 8.11 -14.56
C LEU A 62 3.04 7.18 -15.16
N ARG A 63 2.26 6.52 -14.33
CA ARG A 63 1.16 5.65 -14.76
C ARG A 63 0.10 6.49 -15.44
N GLY A 64 -0.32 6.09 -16.63
CA GLY A 64 -1.24 6.88 -17.44
C GLY A 64 -0.66 8.21 -17.97
N GLY A 65 0.66 8.42 -17.84
CA GLY A 65 1.39 9.56 -18.43
C GLY A 65 1.18 10.92 -17.74
N THR A 66 0.40 10.99 -16.68
CA THR A 66 0.15 12.24 -15.92
C THR A 66 0.22 12.00 -14.41
N LEU A 67 0.53 13.04 -13.63
CA LEU A 67 0.49 12.96 -12.17
C LEU A 67 -0.90 12.57 -11.64
N ALA A 68 -1.97 13.11 -12.23
CA ALA A 68 -3.33 12.80 -11.81
C ALA A 68 -3.63 11.30 -11.97
N SER A 69 -3.34 10.74 -13.14
CA SER A 69 -3.53 9.30 -13.39
C SER A 69 -2.62 8.43 -12.51
N ASP A 70 -1.36 8.86 -12.24
CA ASP A 70 -0.48 8.13 -11.33
C ASP A 70 -1.00 8.15 -9.89
N PHE A 71 -1.59 9.25 -9.45
CA PHE A 71 -2.18 9.34 -8.11
C PHE A 71 -3.38 8.40 -7.94
N GLU A 72 -4.29 8.34 -8.91
CA GLU A 72 -5.41 7.40 -8.92
C GLU A 72 -4.96 5.93 -8.98
N ALA A 73 -3.85 5.67 -9.66
CA ALA A 73 -3.27 4.34 -9.78
C ALA A 73 -2.49 3.89 -8.52
N ARG A 74 -2.49 4.65 -7.42
CA ARG A 74 -1.83 4.28 -6.17
C ARG A 74 -2.76 3.51 -5.23
N ASP A 75 -2.17 2.99 -4.15
CA ASP A 75 -2.91 2.22 -3.14
C ASP A 75 -3.80 3.12 -2.25
N LEU A 76 -3.20 4.17 -1.67
CA LEU A 76 -3.85 5.07 -0.72
C LEU A 76 -3.58 6.53 -1.09
N THR A 77 -4.53 7.40 -0.78
CA THR A 77 -4.41 8.87 -0.98
C THR A 77 -3.15 9.43 -0.34
N ILE A 78 -2.78 8.98 0.85
CA ILE A 78 -1.59 9.42 1.58
C ILE A 78 -0.27 9.04 0.91
N ASN A 79 -0.28 8.15 -0.07
CA ASN A 79 0.86 7.76 -0.91
C ASN A 79 0.77 8.37 -2.32
N ALA A 80 -0.34 9.09 -2.61
CA ALA A 80 -0.60 9.73 -3.90
C ALA A 80 -0.10 11.18 -3.87
N MET A 81 1.20 11.34 -3.75
CA MET A 81 1.90 12.62 -3.64
C MET A 81 3.22 12.58 -4.39
N ALA A 82 3.65 13.74 -4.88
CA ALA A 82 4.89 13.94 -5.60
C ALA A 82 5.52 15.30 -5.27
N LEU A 83 6.84 15.37 -5.24
CA LEU A 83 7.60 16.62 -5.25
C LEU A 83 8.35 16.72 -6.57
N ASP A 84 8.21 17.84 -7.27
CA ASP A 84 8.97 18.11 -8.48
C ASP A 84 10.40 18.61 -8.16
N SER A 85 11.20 18.83 -9.19
CA SER A 85 12.58 19.32 -9.09
C SER A 85 12.70 20.71 -8.45
N ALA A 86 11.64 21.52 -8.51
CA ALA A 86 11.57 22.82 -7.85
C ALA A 86 11.06 22.74 -6.39
N GLY A 87 10.79 21.56 -5.89
CA GLY A 87 10.24 21.31 -4.54
C GLY A 87 8.76 21.64 -4.40
N ARG A 88 8.01 21.78 -5.51
CA ARG A 88 6.56 22.00 -5.46
C ARG A 88 5.86 20.68 -5.19
N LEU A 89 4.89 20.71 -4.29
CA LEU A 89 4.09 19.55 -3.91
C LEU A 89 2.90 19.40 -4.87
N HIS A 90 2.82 18.23 -5.50
CA HIS A 90 1.68 17.76 -6.27
C HIS A 90 1.04 16.60 -5.52
N MET A 91 -0.29 16.49 -5.51
CA MET A 91 -0.95 15.46 -4.69
C MET A 91 -2.37 15.15 -5.16
N HIS A 92 -2.84 13.98 -4.77
CA HIS A 92 -4.26 13.65 -4.82
C HIS A 92 -5.08 14.69 -3.99
N PRO A 93 -6.26 15.14 -4.43
CA PRO A 93 -7.03 16.21 -3.76
C PRO A 93 -7.27 15.95 -2.26
N GLN A 94 -7.44 14.71 -1.83
CA GLN A 94 -7.71 14.35 -0.44
C GLN A 94 -6.45 14.04 0.38
N ALA A 95 -5.28 13.93 -0.24
CA ALA A 95 -4.08 13.38 0.39
C ALA A 95 -3.64 14.13 1.66
N VAL A 96 -3.58 15.47 1.63
CA VAL A 96 -3.17 16.27 2.79
C VAL A 96 -4.22 16.26 3.89
N GLN A 97 -5.51 16.28 3.53
CA GLN A 97 -6.58 16.19 4.51
C GLN A 97 -6.56 14.83 5.21
N ASP A 98 -6.41 13.72 4.46
CA ASP A 98 -6.34 12.37 5.01
C ASP A 98 -5.09 12.17 5.90
N LEU A 99 -3.96 12.83 5.58
CA LEU A 99 -2.79 12.86 6.47
C LEU A 99 -3.10 13.56 7.81
N ARG A 100 -3.75 14.73 7.76
CA ARG A 100 -4.14 15.48 8.96
C ARG A 100 -5.14 14.71 9.82
N ASP A 101 -6.12 14.09 9.18
CA ASP A 101 -7.19 13.32 9.82
C ASP A 101 -6.74 11.92 10.25
N ARG A 102 -5.52 11.53 9.91
CA ARG A 102 -4.99 10.18 10.17
C ARG A 102 -5.90 9.11 9.58
N LEU A 103 -6.26 9.25 8.31
CA LEU A 103 -7.19 8.40 7.59
C LEU A 103 -6.46 7.60 6.49
N LEU A 104 -6.72 6.30 6.45
CA LEU A 104 -6.29 5.40 5.39
C LEU A 104 -7.44 5.24 4.40
N ARG A 105 -7.36 5.91 3.26
CA ARG A 105 -8.36 5.93 2.19
C ARG A 105 -7.76 5.39 0.90
N PRO A 106 -8.46 4.51 0.14
CA PRO A 106 -8.06 4.13 -1.21
C PRO A 106 -7.90 5.35 -2.11
N ALA A 107 -6.92 5.31 -3.02
CA ALA A 107 -6.64 6.44 -3.91
C ALA A 107 -7.69 6.59 -5.02
N SER A 108 -8.42 5.53 -5.36
CA SER A 108 -9.51 5.54 -6.33
C SER A 108 -10.58 4.51 -5.97
N PRO A 109 -11.78 4.58 -6.58
CA PRO A 109 -12.85 3.60 -6.36
C PRO A 109 -12.49 2.17 -6.77
N THR A 110 -11.50 2.00 -7.66
CA THR A 110 -11.05 0.70 -8.18
C THR A 110 -9.68 0.29 -7.62
N ALA A 111 -9.12 1.04 -6.69
CA ALA A 111 -7.75 0.86 -6.23
C ALA A 111 -7.40 -0.58 -5.86
N PHE A 112 -8.29 -1.30 -5.17
CA PHE A 112 -8.03 -2.68 -4.74
C PHE A 112 -8.43 -3.70 -5.82
N ALA A 113 -9.37 -3.37 -6.69
CA ALA A 113 -9.71 -4.23 -7.85
C ALA A 113 -8.57 -4.24 -8.89
N ASP A 114 -7.90 -3.11 -9.09
CA ASP A 114 -6.77 -2.97 -10.03
C ASP A 114 -5.54 -3.76 -9.57
N ASP A 115 -5.30 -3.83 -8.26
CA ASP A 115 -4.25 -4.65 -7.64
C ASP A 115 -4.70 -5.16 -6.27
N PRO A 116 -5.24 -6.38 -6.16
CA PRO A 116 -5.73 -6.91 -4.89
C PRO A 116 -4.66 -7.06 -3.79
N THR A 117 -3.35 -7.03 -4.12
CA THR A 117 -2.31 -6.99 -3.07
C THR A 117 -2.38 -5.73 -2.20
N ARG A 118 -3.09 -4.69 -2.65
CA ARG A 118 -3.25 -3.44 -1.91
C ARG A 118 -4.08 -3.61 -0.64
N VAL A 119 -4.90 -4.66 -0.52
CA VAL A 119 -5.59 -4.97 0.76
C VAL A 119 -4.58 -5.35 1.85
N PHE A 120 -3.53 -6.09 1.51
CA PHE A 120 -2.46 -6.44 2.45
C PHE A 120 -1.58 -5.22 2.77
N ARG A 121 -1.36 -4.33 1.80
CA ARG A 121 -0.67 -3.05 2.01
C ARG A 121 -1.45 -2.14 2.97
N LEU A 122 -2.78 -2.00 2.78
CA LEU A 122 -3.65 -1.28 3.71
C LEU A 122 -3.55 -1.86 5.12
N ALA A 123 -3.66 -3.19 5.27
CA ALA A 123 -3.57 -3.86 6.55
C ALA A 123 -2.20 -3.61 7.24
N ARG A 124 -1.10 -3.62 6.47
CA ARG A 124 0.23 -3.26 6.97
C ARG A 124 0.32 -1.80 7.38
N PHE A 125 -0.24 -0.86 6.60
CA PHE A 125 -0.26 0.54 7.00
C PHE A 125 -1.10 0.76 8.27
N ALA A 126 -2.20 0.06 8.42
CA ALA A 126 -2.98 0.09 9.66
C ALA A 126 -2.18 -0.44 10.86
N ALA A 127 -1.36 -1.48 10.69
CA ALA A 127 -0.46 -1.98 11.73
C ALA A 127 0.67 -0.98 12.05
N ARG A 128 1.20 -0.26 11.04
CA ARG A 128 2.21 0.79 11.21
C ARG A 128 1.67 2.00 11.99
N TRP A 129 0.39 2.34 11.77
CA TRP A 129 -0.28 3.47 12.41
C TRP A 129 -1.54 3.02 13.15
N PRO A 130 -1.41 2.38 14.32
CA PRO A 130 -2.52 1.75 15.02
C PRO A 130 -3.64 2.71 15.46
N ASN A 131 -3.34 4.00 15.53
CA ASN A 131 -4.31 5.05 15.91
C ASN A 131 -4.95 5.74 14.69
N TRP A 132 -4.61 5.31 13.47
CA TRP A 132 -5.22 5.84 12.26
C TRP A 132 -6.52 5.09 11.96
N ARG A 133 -7.51 5.84 11.47
CA ARG A 133 -8.78 5.27 11.01
C ARG A 133 -8.61 4.69 9.60
N ILE A 134 -9.48 3.77 9.26
CA ILE A 134 -9.61 3.25 7.89
C ILE A 134 -10.92 3.77 7.36
N ASP A 135 -10.91 4.28 6.14
CA ASP A 135 -12.11 4.75 5.46
C ASP A 135 -13.08 3.59 5.21
N HIS A 136 -14.38 3.86 5.31
CA HIS A 136 -15.40 2.86 5.06
C HIS A 136 -15.30 2.25 3.65
N GLU A 137 -14.99 3.10 2.66
CA GLU A 137 -14.81 2.69 1.27
C GLU A 137 -13.71 1.62 1.10
N ALA A 138 -12.66 1.68 1.90
CA ALA A 138 -11.64 0.63 1.91
C ALA A 138 -12.20 -0.75 2.23
N PHE A 139 -13.10 -0.86 3.20
CA PHE A 139 -13.75 -2.13 3.53
C PHE A 139 -14.78 -2.56 2.49
N VAL A 140 -15.45 -1.61 1.80
CA VAL A 140 -16.32 -1.92 0.67
C VAL A 140 -15.50 -2.55 -0.45
N GLN A 141 -14.39 -1.92 -0.85
CA GLN A 141 -13.50 -2.46 -1.88
C GLN A 141 -12.87 -3.80 -1.47
N MET A 142 -12.44 -3.97 -0.22
CA MET A 142 -11.88 -5.24 0.27
C MET A 142 -12.88 -6.39 0.10
N ARG A 143 -14.15 -6.19 0.49
CA ARG A 143 -15.19 -7.23 0.39
C ARG A 143 -15.61 -7.51 -1.05
N ALA A 144 -15.34 -6.60 -1.98
CA ALA A 144 -15.60 -6.80 -3.39
C ALA A 144 -14.55 -7.70 -4.08
N ILE A 145 -13.37 -7.91 -3.45
CA ILE A 145 -12.35 -8.80 -3.98
C ILE A 145 -12.78 -10.26 -3.77
N THR A 146 -12.86 -11.01 -4.86
CA THR A 146 -13.25 -12.42 -4.81
C THR A 146 -12.09 -13.30 -4.31
N ASP A 147 -12.42 -14.48 -3.77
CA ASP A 147 -11.42 -15.48 -3.36
C ASP A 147 -10.51 -15.89 -4.53
N GLN A 148 -11.07 -15.98 -5.74
CA GLN A 148 -10.30 -16.29 -6.95
C GLN A 148 -9.25 -15.19 -7.25
N GLN A 149 -9.61 -13.91 -7.11
CA GLN A 149 -8.67 -12.81 -7.28
C GLN A 149 -7.59 -12.82 -6.20
N GLN A 150 -7.94 -13.14 -4.96
CA GLN A 150 -6.97 -13.27 -3.88
C GLN A 150 -6.04 -14.47 -4.08
N ALA A 151 -6.57 -15.63 -4.48
CA ALA A 151 -5.79 -16.84 -4.74
C ALA A 151 -4.82 -16.69 -5.93
N ALA A 152 -5.15 -15.83 -6.90
CA ALA A 152 -4.30 -15.56 -8.06
C ALA A 152 -3.08 -14.67 -7.74
N LEU A 153 -2.99 -14.10 -6.54
CA LEU A 153 -1.86 -13.26 -6.16
C LEU A 153 -0.57 -14.07 -6.02
N PRO A 154 0.59 -13.53 -6.40
CA PRO A 154 1.87 -14.16 -6.10
C PRO A 154 2.10 -14.25 -4.58
N ALA A 155 2.38 -15.46 -4.08
CA ALA A 155 2.59 -15.73 -2.67
C ALA A 155 3.68 -14.83 -2.06
N GLU A 156 4.73 -14.54 -2.82
CA GLU A 156 5.85 -13.70 -2.40
C GLU A 156 5.41 -12.24 -2.14
N ARG A 157 4.42 -11.74 -2.89
CA ARG A 157 3.89 -10.38 -2.67
C ARG A 157 3.11 -10.33 -1.36
N VAL A 158 2.25 -11.31 -1.11
CA VAL A 158 1.47 -11.42 0.13
C VAL A 158 2.38 -11.62 1.34
N ALA A 159 3.32 -12.58 1.24
CA ALA A 159 4.29 -12.86 2.29
C ALA A 159 5.14 -11.63 2.64
N ARG A 160 5.58 -10.86 1.63
CA ARG A 160 6.35 -9.62 1.84
C ARG A 160 5.59 -8.61 2.68
N GLU A 161 4.32 -8.38 2.39
CA GLU A 161 3.49 -7.43 3.16
C GLU A 161 3.25 -7.95 4.59
N MET A 162 3.00 -9.25 4.76
CA MET A 162 2.86 -9.90 6.07
C MET A 162 4.15 -9.78 6.89
N LEU A 163 5.31 -10.14 6.34
CA LEU A 163 6.59 -10.06 7.04
C LEU A 163 6.93 -8.64 7.46
N LYS A 164 6.67 -7.65 6.57
CA LYS A 164 6.80 -6.23 6.91
C LYS A 164 5.86 -5.83 8.04
N ALA A 165 4.64 -6.38 8.10
CA ALA A 165 3.68 -6.10 9.17
C ALA A 165 4.08 -6.76 10.49
N LEU A 166 4.61 -7.98 10.46
CA LEU A 166 5.08 -8.70 11.65
C LEU A 166 6.27 -8.01 12.34
N ALA A 167 7.08 -7.25 11.58
CA ALA A 167 8.16 -6.44 12.13
C ALA A 167 7.71 -5.14 12.83
N LEU A 168 6.40 -4.83 12.82
CA LEU A 168 5.84 -3.62 13.45
C LEU A 168 5.45 -3.86 14.92
N PRO A 169 5.37 -2.80 15.75
CA PRO A 169 5.03 -2.96 17.17
C PRO A 169 3.65 -3.56 17.45
N ARG A 170 2.70 -3.48 16.52
CA ARG A 170 1.33 -4.01 16.68
C ARG A 170 0.90 -4.85 15.47
N PRO A 171 1.56 -5.98 15.20
CA PRO A 171 1.32 -6.81 14.02
C PRO A 171 -0.10 -7.40 13.99
N ALA A 172 -0.71 -7.67 15.14
CA ALA A 172 -2.07 -8.18 15.26
C ALA A 172 -3.11 -7.34 14.50
N ARG A 173 -2.89 -6.03 14.34
CA ARG A 173 -3.80 -5.16 13.60
C ARG A 173 -3.85 -5.50 12.11
N PHE A 174 -2.77 -6.02 11.53
CA PHE A 174 -2.77 -6.52 10.15
C PHE A 174 -3.86 -7.57 9.95
N PHE A 175 -3.86 -8.61 10.77
CA PHE A 175 -4.85 -9.70 10.69
C PHE A 175 -6.26 -9.23 11.03
N ARG A 176 -6.42 -8.32 12.00
CA ARG A 176 -7.72 -7.74 12.34
C ARG A 176 -8.35 -6.98 11.17
N VAL A 177 -7.55 -6.19 10.44
CA VAL A 177 -8.04 -5.44 9.27
C VAL A 177 -8.44 -6.40 8.15
N LEU A 178 -7.62 -7.41 7.86
CA LEU A 178 -7.97 -8.45 6.88
C LEU A 178 -9.26 -9.19 7.28
N ALA A 179 -9.41 -9.54 8.56
CA ALA A 179 -10.63 -10.17 9.08
C ALA A 179 -11.87 -9.27 8.90
N GLN A 180 -11.77 -7.98 9.19
CA GLN A 180 -12.86 -7.01 9.00
C GLN A 180 -13.24 -6.81 7.54
N GLY A 181 -12.26 -6.91 6.65
CA GLY A 181 -12.44 -6.80 5.21
C GLY A 181 -12.78 -8.11 4.51
N SER A 182 -12.92 -9.24 5.26
CA SER A 182 -13.13 -10.60 4.71
C SER A 182 -12.03 -11.03 3.72
N CYS A 183 -10.77 -10.69 4.02
CA CYS A 183 -9.60 -10.96 3.18
C CYS A 183 -8.57 -11.86 3.89
N LEU A 184 -8.95 -12.66 4.89
CA LEU A 184 -8.06 -13.64 5.50
C LEU A 184 -7.86 -14.86 4.59
N ALA A 185 -8.95 -15.43 4.07
CA ALA A 185 -8.88 -16.51 3.09
C ALA A 185 -8.46 -15.96 1.71
N PRO A 186 -7.79 -16.77 0.86
CA PRO A 186 -7.31 -18.13 1.16
C PRO A 186 -5.93 -18.16 1.86
N TRP A 187 -5.27 -17.01 2.04
CA TRP A 187 -3.87 -16.92 2.50
C TRP A 187 -3.67 -17.23 3.99
N PHE A 188 -4.70 -16.97 4.81
CA PHE A 188 -4.70 -17.15 6.26
C PHE A 188 -5.98 -17.87 6.71
N GLU A 189 -6.31 -18.96 6.04
CA GLU A 189 -7.56 -19.69 6.22
C GLU A 189 -7.71 -20.21 7.65
N GLU A 190 -6.64 -20.65 8.29
CA GLU A 190 -6.65 -21.10 9.69
C GLU A 190 -7.04 -19.94 10.64
N HIS A 191 -6.64 -18.72 10.33
CA HIS A 191 -7.04 -17.54 11.10
C HIS A 191 -8.51 -17.19 10.87
N GLU A 192 -9.03 -17.40 9.64
CA GLU A 192 -10.45 -17.20 9.35
C GLU A 192 -11.29 -18.22 10.14
N HIS A 193 -10.95 -19.49 10.14
CA HIS A 193 -11.61 -20.52 10.94
C HIS A 193 -11.56 -20.22 12.44
N ALA A 194 -10.43 -19.74 12.94
CA ALA A 194 -10.25 -19.38 14.36
C ALA A 194 -11.16 -18.24 14.85
N ARG A 195 -11.81 -17.47 13.94
CA ARG A 195 -12.82 -16.46 14.31
C ARG A 195 -14.07 -17.06 14.93
N TYR A 196 -14.43 -18.28 14.54
CA TYR A 196 -15.67 -18.96 14.93
C TYR A 196 -15.47 -19.95 16.07
N ILE A 197 -14.23 -20.25 16.44
CA ILE A 197 -13.89 -21.17 17.51
C ILE A 197 -13.82 -20.40 18.83
N PRO A 198 -14.62 -20.75 19.85
CA PRO A 198 -14.50 -20.16 21.20
C PRO A 198 -13.11 -20.44 21.78
N ALA A 199 -12.46 -19.44 22.39
CA ALA A 199 -11.13 -19.61 23.00
C ALA A 199 -11.16 -20.47 24.29
N GLY A 200 -12.35 -20.86 24.75
CA GLY A 200 -12.58 -21.69 25.94
C GLY A 200 -13.96 -21.45 26.54
N PRO A 201 -14.23 -21.94 27.75
CA PRO A 201 -15.50 -21.72 28.46
C PRO A 201 -15.79 -20.21 28.60
N ARG A 202 -17.04 -19.82 28.31
CA ARG A 202 -17.48 -18.39 28.29
C ARG A 202 -17.18 -17.63 29.59
N GLN A 203 -17.16 -18.31 30.71
CA GLN A 203 -16.84 -17.72 32.01
C GLN A 203 -15.39 -17.23 32.13
N TRP A 204 -14.46 -17.76 31.30
CA TRP A 204 -13.05 -17.39 31.31
C TRP A 204 -12.61 -16.68 30.03
N HIS A 205 -13.33 -16.89 28.93
CA HIS A 205 -12.95 -16.42 27.59
C HIS A 205 -14.15 -15.81 26.86
N ALA A 206 -14.18 -14.49 26.78
CA ALA A 206 -15.23 -13.76 26.05
C ALA A 206 -15.01 -13.69 24.53
N ASN A 207 -13.85 -14.18 24.03
CA ASN A 207 -13.45 -14.03 22.63
C ASN A 207 -13.30 -15.39 21.93
N SER A 208 -13.26 -15.34 20.59
CA SER A 208 -12.84 -16.47 19.76
C SER A 208 -11.32 -16.72 19.90
N VAL A 209 -10.84 -17.88 19.41
CA VAL A 209 -9.42 -18.21 19.34
C VAL A 209 -8.64 -17.11 18.63
N LEU A 210 -9.12 -16.61 17.47
CA LEU A 210 -8.48 -15.50 16.78
C LEU A 210 -8.43 -14.25 17.67
N GLY A 211 -9.54 -13.87 18.28
CA GLY A 211 -9.60 -12.70 19.15
C GLY A 211 -8.68 -12.79 20.37
N HIS A 212 -8.45 -13.99 20.89
CA HIS A 212 -7.50 -14.24 21.98
C HIS A 212 -6.04 -14.16 21.50
N SER A 213 -5.73 -14.77 20.35
CA SER A 213 -4.37 -14.82 19.81
C SER A 213 -3.85 -13.47 19.30
N LEU A 214 -4.75 -12.54 18.99
CA LEU A 214 -4.38 -11.20 18.49
C LEU A 214 -4.33 -10.13 19.61
N ARG A 215 -4.33 -10.49 20.87
CA ARG A 215 -4.16 -9.55 22.00
C ARG A 215 -2.70 -9.24 22.23
#